data_ec6931d07652c663d91e89bff10e6902
#
_entry.id   ec6931d07652c663d91e89bff10e6902
#
_cell.length_a   1.000
_cell.length_b   1.000
_cell.length_c   1.000
_cell.angle_alpha   90.00
_cell.angle_beta   90.00
_cell.angle_gamma   90.00
#
_symmetry.space_group_name_H-M   'P 1'
#
loop_
_entity.id
_entity.type
_entity.pdbx_description
1 polymer ?
#
loop_
_entity_poly.entity_id
_entity_poly.type
_entity_poly.pdbx_seq_one_letter_code
_entity_poly.pdbx_strand_id
1 'polypeptide(L)'
;VFILLAMSALAGRALQLQAIKAPAYAASAAKKIQQAYDLYPDRGQITDRNGTVLAASEPAVLVFADPLMISRNGVDERVSMGPLETQKAAAAPKAIAKVLARYLGGTPEDYREMVTSRKPDGTLARYSLVRKHVPSYTYDLIRKALAAGKWYGINATHDPVRTYPSGTLASNVIGFVNQDGVGAGGLEYSLNKQLSGTKGRESYEASTYGRIPLGRDTLVPAVNGTDYTLTLDASMQLTVQNALASAVANTRAASGEAIVMNVKTGEILAMASMPTFDSSKAGSATGNEMINHAVQDAYEPGSVQKVLTMAALADKGLVTADSHLVVPPSISSGGGTIKDAFSHGTLNLTTRGVIAYSSNIGTTLLTRKMDKATLARYLRSFGLGLTTGIGLPGEATGSVPGASMADFTRDQISFGQGLSVTAVQEAAAVAAIVNGGVYHSPTIIRSARNGDGEQVKVPGSASRRVISAKASAQVRDMMEAVVTLEPDRAVKGYRTIGKTGTAQRIDPSCHCYRGYTASFVGVGPAENPSILTYVVLNNPVKGHEGSGVALPVAQQIMSVALPRYGVEPSTTKAPRAVLEYQP
;
A
#
# COMPACT_ATOMS: atom_id res chain seq x y z
N VAL A 1 9.40 78.01 37.14
CA VAL A 1 8.21 77.14 37.01
C VAL A 1 8.29 76.32 35.73
N PHE A 2 8.60 76.86 34.54
CA PHE A 2 8.62 76.15 33.29
C PHE A 2 9.67 75.03 33.21
N ILE A 3 10.87 75.26 33.75
CA ILE A 3 11.94 74.26 33.80
C ILE A 3 11.53 73.08 34.71
N LEU A 4 10.92 73.36 35.85
CA LEU A 4 10.46 72.29 36.80
C LEU A 4 9.34 71.44 36.14
N LEU A 5 8.41 72.02 35.41
CA LEU A 5 7.39 71.30 34.66
C LEU A 5 8.01 70.43 33.56
N ALA A 6 8.98 70.97 32.83
CA ALA A 6 9.71 70.21 31.79
C ALA A 6 10.47 69.04 32.40
N MET A 7 11.17 69.24 33.53
CA MET A 7 11.90 68.19 34.23
C MET A 7 10.96 67.12 34.78
N SER A 8 9.78 67.50 35.32
CA SER A 8 8.80 66.54 35.81
C SER A 8 8.18 65.72 34.68
N ALA A 9 7.91 66.34 33.51
CA ALA A 9 7.44 65.63 32.32
C ALA A 9 8.51 64.64 31.79
N LEU A 10 9.77 65.01 31.77
CA LEU A 10 10.89 64.12 31.39
C LEU A 10 11.08 62.99 32.37
N ALA A 11 10.98 63.25 33.69
CA ALA A 11 11.05 62.22 34.73
C ALA A 11 9.87 61.26 34.61
N GLY A 12 8.65 61.77 34.43
CA GLY A 12 7.46 60.95 34.19
C GLY A 12 7.58 60.08 32.93
N ARG A 13 8.15 60.61 31.86
CA ARG A 13 8.41 59.86 30.64
C ARG A 13 9.50 58.80 30.80
N ALA A 14 10.55 59.13 31.55
CA ALA A 14 11.62 58.15 31.88
C ALA A 14 11.04 57.01 32.73
N LEU A 15 10.26 57.31 33.73
CA LEU A 15 9.58 56.29 34.57
C LEU A 15 8.64 55.42 33.70
N GLN A 16 7.86 56.02 32.83
CA GLN A 16 6.98 55.28 31.90
C GLN A 16 7.78 54.32 31.00
N LEU A 17 8.91 54.77 30.45
CA LEU A 17 9.74 53.94 29.56
C LEU A 17 10.54 52.85 30.30
N GLN A 18 11.11 53.22 31.46
CA GLN A 18 12.06 52.36 32.16
C GLN A 18 11.39 51.41 33.18
N ALA A 19 10.22 51.78 33.77
CA ALA A 19 9.53 50.96 34.70
C ALA A 19 8.26 50.31 34.11
N ILE A 20 7.37 51.07 33.46
CA ILE A 20 6.09 50.56 33.01
C ILE A 20 6.20 49.82 31.66
N LYS A 21 6.93 50.38 30.70
CA LYS A 21 7.07 49.83 29.35
C LYS A 21 8.34 49.01 29.11
N ALA A 22 9.30 49.00 30.05
CA ALA A 22 10.56 48.28 29.93
C ALA A 22 10.36 46.78 29.65
N PRO A 23 9.47 46.04 30.35
CA PRO A 23 9.27 44.63 30.06
C PRO A 23 8.73 44.38 28.62
N ALA A 24 7.83 45.25 28.13
CA ALA A 24 7.28 45.15 26.79
C ALA A 24 8.33 45.44 25.70
N TYR A 25 9.17 46.46 25.94
CA TYR A 25 10.29 46.76 25.01
C TYR A 25 11.37 45.68 25.05
N ALA A 26 11.71 45.15 26.23
CA ALA A 26 12.65 44.06 26.37
C ALA A 26 12.14 42.79 25.64
N ALA A 27 10.87 42.43 25.81
CA ALA A 27 10.24 41.31 25.10
C ALA A 27 10.22 41.53 23.58
N SER A 28 9.93 42.76 23.12
CA SER A 28 9.96 43.09 21.69
C SER A 28 11.38 43.03 21.10
N ALA A 29 12.37 43.52 21.86
CA ALA A 29 13.78 43.43 21.47
C ALA A 29 14.25 41.96 21.41
N ALA A 30 13.96 41.18 22.45
CA ALA A 30 14.27 39.74 22.48
C ALA A 30 13.66 39.01 21.27
N LYS A 31 12.40 39.30 20.94
CA LYS A 31 11.73 38.70 19.76
C LYS A 31 12.39 39.07 18.44
N LYS A 32 12.98 40.26 18.32
CA LYS A 32 13.66 40.74 17.10
C LYS A 32 15.04 40.11 16.89
N ILE A 33 15.72 39.73 17.96
CA ILE A 33 17.04 39.10 17.89
C ILE A 33 16.96 37.57 17.88
N GLN A 34 15.79 37.01 18.21
CA GLN A 34 15.59 35.56 18.19
C GLN A 34 15.39 35.08 16.75
N GLN A 35 16.27 34.21 16.30
CA GLN A 35 16.18 33.45 15.05
C GLN A 35 15.68 32.05 15.38
N ALA A 36 14.75 31.54 14.59
CA ALA A 36 14.26 30.18 14.75
C ALA A 36 14.21 29.48 13.40
N TYR A 37 14.67 28.23 13.39
CA TYR A 37 14.74 27.38 12.20
C TYR A 37 14.08 26.04 12.51
N ASP A 38 13.25 25.57 11.60
CA ASP A 38 12.72 24.21 11.65
C ASP A 38 13.80 23.22 11.22
N LEU A 39 13.98 22.18 12.03
CA LEU A 39 14.81 21.02 11.71
C LEU A 39 13.89 19.95 11.13
N TYR A 40 14.13 19.56 9.89
CA TYR A 40 13.28 18.59 9.21
C TYR A 40 13.78 17.17 9.45
N PRO A 41 12.87 16.24 9.76
CA PRO A 41 13.19 14.83 9.89
C PRO A 41 13.37 14.19 8.52
N ASP A 42 14.13 13.12 8.44
CA ASP A 42 14.14 12.23 7.30
C ASP A 42 12.88 11.36 7.33
N ARG A 43 12.24 11.18 6.16
CA ARG A 43 11.09 10.28 6.02
C ARG A 43 11.58 8.83 6.04
N GLY A 44 10.99 7.98 6.89
CA GLY A 44 11.34 6.59 7.06
C GLY A 44 11.32 5.77 5.77
N GLN A 45 12.17 4.76 5.69
CA GLN A 45 12.27 3.85 4.55
C GLN A 45 11.19 2.78 4.60
N ILE A 46 10.86 2.25 3.41
CA ILE A 46 10.07 1.02 3.26
C ILE A 46 10.93 0.00 2.52
N THR A 47 11.17 -1.15 3.16
CA THR A 47 11.96 -2.24 2.59
C THR A 47 11.13 -3.51 2.45
N ASP A 48 11.53 -4.42 1.56
CA ASP A 48 11.02 -5.78 1.53
C ASP A 48 11.53 -6.60 2.73
N ARG A 49 11.09 -7.86 2.85
CA ARG A 49 11.50 -8.76 3.95
C ARG A 49 12.99 -9.07 4.02
N ASN A 50 13.73 -8.81 2.94
CA ASN A 50 15.16 -9.11 2.78
C ASN A 50 16.02 -7.84 2.84
N GLY A 51 15.40 -6.65 3.08
CA GLY A 51 16.09 -5.37 3.14
C GLY A 51 16.21 -4.64 1.79
N THR A 52 15.59 -5.16 0.71
CA THR A 52 15.54 -4.45 -0.57
C THR A 52 14.72 -3.18 -0.42
N VAL A 53 15.30 -2.04 -0.77
CA VAL A 53 14.64 -0.74 -0.66
C VAL A 53 13.53 -0.60 -1.70
N LEU A 54 12.30 -0.38 -1.23
CA LEU A 54 11.11 -0.15 -2.06
C LEU A 54 10.75 1.33 -2.13
N ALA A 55 10.95 2.07 -1.02
CA ALA A 55 10.81 3.52 -0.97
C ALA A 55 11.83 4.11 0.00
N ALA A 56 12.55 5.15 -0.44
CA ALA A 56 13.51 5.89 0.37
C ALA A 56 13.47 7.38 0.05
N SER A 57 14.06 8.21 0.92
CA SER A 57 14.21 9.64 0.66
C SER A 57 15.66 9.95 0.37
N GLU A 58 15.91 10.67 -0.72
CA GLU A 58 17.23 11.19 -1.05
C GLU A 58 17.35 12.63 -0.55
N PRO A 59 18.48 12.98 0.11
CA PRO A 59 18.70 14.32 0.58
C PRO A 59 18.75 15.32 -0.57
N ALA A 60 17.81 16.26 -0.58
CA ALA A 60 17.75 17.33 -1.57
C ALA A 60 17.26 18.62 -0.93
N VAL A 61 17.44 19.72 -1.64
CA VAL A 61 17.06 21.06 -1.21
C VAL A 61 16.33 21.81 -2.32
N LEU A 62 15.44 22.69 -1.91
CA LEU A 62 14.87 23.73 -2.76
C LEU A 62 15.83 24.91 -2.72
N VAL A 63 16.38 25.30 -3.87
CA VAL A 63 17.26 26.45 -4.02
C VAL A 63 16.46 27.67 -4.43
N PHE A 64 16.67 28.79 -3.74
CA PHE A 64 16.02 30.06 -4.04
C PHE A 64 17.00 31.22 -3.97
N ALA A 65 16.73 32.27 -4.72
CA ALA A 65 17.47 33.52 -4.72
C ALA A 65 16.77 34.56 -3.84
N ASP A 66 17.57 35.44 -3.22
CA ASP A 66 17.12 36.71 -2.67
C ASP A 66 17.70 37.84 -3.58
N PRO A 67 16.94 38.28 -4.60
CA PRO A 67 17.38 39.32 -5.55
C PRO A 67 17.81 40.61 -4.88
N LEU A 68 17.18 41.01 -3.78
CA LEU A 68 17.59 42.21 -3.04
C LEU A 68 18.97 42.03 -2.39
N MET A 69 19.21 40.87 -1.76
CA MET A 69 20.52 40.55 -1.19
C MET A 69 21.60 40.42 -2.28
N ILE A 70 21.27 39.85 -3.44
CA ILE A 70 22.15 39.73 -4.60
C ILE A 70 22.54 41.09 -5.14
N SER A 71 21.59 42.04 -5.29
CA SER A 71 21.80 43.38 -5.80
C SER A 71 22.78 44.21 -4.96
N ARG A 72 22.96 43.81 -3.71
CA ARG A 72 23.89 44.42 -2.75
C ARG A 72 25.09 43.53 -2.43
N ASN A 73 25.14 42.36 -3.04
CA ASN A 73 26.12 41.31 -2.76
C ASN A 73 26.31 41.03 -1.25
N GLY A 74 25.22 40.98 -0.49
CA GLY A 74 25.21 40.70 0.95
C GLY A 74 25.46 41.91 1.86
N VAL A 75 25.64 43.11 1.35
CA VAL A 75 25.77 44.33 2.16
C VAL A 75 24.41 44.72 2.73
N ASP A 76 24.36 44.97 4.04
CA ASP A 76 23.12 45.38 4.74
C ASP A 76 22.48 46.63 4.10
N GLU A 77 21.15 46.62 3.99
CA GLU A 77 20.41 47.74 3.36
C GLU A 77 20.59 49.08 4.04
N ARG A 78 20.91 49.09 5.32
CA ARG A 78 21.13 50.27 6.15
C ARG A 78 22.54 50.87 5.99
N VAL A 79 23.44 50.17 5.31
CA VAL A 79 24.84 50.57 5.10
C VAL A 79 25.00 51.09 3.69
N SER A 80 25.64 52.26 3.52
CA SER A 80 26.02 52.80 2.21
C SER A 80 27.17 51.97 1.64
N MET A 81 27.07 51.55 0.37
CA MET A 81 28.11 50.78 -0.31
C MET A 81 29.20 51.71 -0.82
N GLY A 82 30.45 51.35 -0.59
CA GLY A 82 31.60 51.99 -1.21
C GLY A 82 31.74 51.67 -2.72
N PRO A 83 32.65 52.32 -3.46
CA PRO A 83 32.82 52.10 -4.90
C PRO A 83 33.13 50.64 -5.28
N LEU A 84 34.00 49.97 -4.53
CA LEU A 84 34.35 48.55 -4.75
C LEU A 84 33.18 47.60 -4.48
N GLU A 85 32.41 47.86 -3.43
CA GLU A 85 31.23 47.08 -3.09
C GLU A 85 30.12 47.24 -4.15
N THR A 86 29.94 48.47 -4.65
CA THR A 86 28.97 48.78 -5.73
C THR A 86 29.37 48.07 -7.03
N GLN A 87 30.64 48.09 -7.40
CA GLN A 87 31.13 47.38 -8.59
C GLN A 87 30.93 45.85 -8.46
N LYS A 88 31.23 45.30 -7.29
CA LYS A 88 31.06 43.87 -7.01
C LYS A 88 29.56 43.48 -6.99
N ALA A 89 28.70 44.28 -6.38
CA ALA A 89 27.28 44.08 -6.38
C ALA A 89 26.68 44.10 -7.80
N ALA A 90 27.12 45.00 -8.67
CA ALA A 90 26.68 45.03 -10.06
C ALA A 90 27.10 43.77 -10.86
N ALA A 91 28.23 43.12 -10.51
CA ALA A 91 28.68 41.88 -11.14
C ALA A 91 28.00 40.62 -10.59
N ALA A 92 27.43 40.66 -9.38
CA ALA A 92 26.92 39.51 -8.66
C ALA A 92 25.83 38.72 -9.43
N PRO A 93 24.81 39.36 -10.03
CA PRO A 93 23.77 38.61 -10.76
C PRO A 93 24.32 37.74 -11.88
N LYS A 94 25.25 38.29 -12.68
CA LYS A 94 25.90 37.57 -13.79
C LYS A 94 26.81 36.45 -13.31
N ALA A 95 27.57 36.67 -12.24
CA ALA A 95 28.46 35.67 -11.67
C ALA A 95 27.68 34.51 -11.03
N ILE A 96 26.64 34.83 -10.26
CA ILE A 96 25.76 33.82 -9.64
C ILE A 96 25.04 33.00 -10.70
N ALA A 97 24.48 33.63 -11.73
CA ALA A 97 23.80 32.93 -12.83
C ALA A 97 24.73 31.94 -13.55
N LYS A 98 26.02 32.30 -13.74
CA LYS A 98 27.03 31.37 -14.29
C LYS A 98 27.31 30.17 -13.37
N VAL A 99 27.38 30.39 -12.06
CA VAL A 99 27.55 29.29 -11.09
C VAL A 99 26.33 28.36 -11.11
N LEU A 100 25.12 28.91 -11.08
CA LEU A 100 23.90 28.11 -11.14
C LEU A 100 23.83 27.29 -12.43
N ALA A 101 24.07 27.90 -13.60
CA ALA A 101 24.09 27.21 -14.88
C ALA A 101 25.11 26.07 -14.93
N ARG A 102 26.30 26.26 -14.35
CA ARG A 102 27.34 25.24 -14.31
C ARG A 102 26.93 23.98 -13.58
N TYR A 103 26.22 24.08 -12.46
CA TYR A 103 25.90 22.96 -11.59
C TYR A 103 24.48 22.44 -11.75
N LEU A 104 23.54 23.30 -12.18
CA LEU A 104 22.14 22.94 -12.39
C LEU A 104 21.80 22.66 -13.86
N GLY A 105 22.76 22.93 -14.78
CA GLY A 105 22.52 22.86 -16.23
C GLY A 105 21.76 24.07 -16.76
N GLY A 106 21.51 24.13 -18.05
CA GLY A 106 20.95 25.30 -18.73
C GLY A 106 21.97 26.38 -19.03
N THR A 107 21.50 27.58 -19.34
CA THR A 107 22.33 28.75 -19.65
C THR A 107 22.32 29.77 -18.51
N PRO A 108 23.37 30.62 -18.39
CA PRO A 108 23.34 31.71 -17.41
C PRO A 108 22.13 32.65 -17.55
N GLU A 109 21.57 32.78 -18.76
CA GLU A 109 20.43 33.65 -19.03
C GLU A 109 19.15 33.11 -18.39
N ASP A 110 18.98 31.77 -18.36
CA ASP A 110 17.84 31.11 -17.72
C ASP A 110 17.72 31.47 -16.22
N TYR A 111 18.87 31.67 -15.56
CA TYR A 111 18.92 32.01 -14.13
C TYR A 111 18.93 33.52 -13.88
N ARG A 112 19.23 34.35 -14.88
CA ARG A 112 19.36 35.80 -14.73
C ARG A 112 18.04 36.43 -14.28
N GLU A 113 16.93 36.04 -14.87
CA GLU A 113 15.61 36.52 -14.49
C GLU A 113 15.29 36.18 -13.02
N MET A 114 15.62 34.96 -12.60
CA MET A 114 15.37 34.50 -11.22
C MET A 114 16.20 35.29 -10.19
N VAL A 115 17.46 35.55 -10.45
CA VAL A 115 18.36 36.26 -9.53
C VAL A 115 18.18 37.81 -9.54
N THR A 116 17.40 38.33 -10.48
CA THR A 116 17.02 39.75 -10.56
C THR A 116 15.53 40.02 -10.47
N SER A 117 14.77 39.01 -10.06
CA SER A 117 13.30 39.03 -10.01
C SER A 117 12.76 40.21 -9.18
N ARG A 118 11.65 40.81 -9.67
CA ARG A 118 10.97 41.93 -9.04
C ARG A 118 9.53 41.56 -8.66
N LYS A 119 9.03 42.23 -7.65
CA LYS A 119 7.61 42.20 -7.28
C LYS A 119 6.77 43.03 -8.26
N PRO A 120 5.45 42.88 -8.24
CA PRO A 120 4.54 43.70 -9.08
C PRO A 120 4.66 45.22 -8.88
N ASP A 121 5.11 45.66 -7.70
CA ASP A 121 5.37 47.06 -7.37
C ASP A 121 6.72 47.58 -7.92
N GLY A 122 7.47 46.76 -8.66
CA GLY A 122 8.76 47.08 -9.23
C GLY A 122 9.94 46.94 -8.27
N THR A 123 9.74 46.68 -6.98
CA THR A 123 10.81 46.44 -6.00
C THR A 123 11.42 45.08 -6.19
N LEU A 124 12.72 44.90 -5.79
CA LEU A 124 13.37 43.60 -5.86
C LEU A 124 12.71 42.60 -4.90
N ALA A 125 12.53 41.38 -5.37
CA ALA A 125 12.02 40.30 -4.56
C ALA A 125 13.04 39.86 -3.49
N ARG A 126 12.57 39.29 -2.38
CA ARG A 126 13.40 38.62 -1.39
C ARG A 126 13.36 37.11 -1.49
N TYR A 127 12.52 36.60 -2.38
CA TYR A 127 12.38 35.20 -2.68
C TYR A 127 12.07 35.03 -4.17
N SER A 128 12.89 34.23 -4.85
CA SER A 128 12.66 33.80 -6.22
C SER A 128 13.10 32.33 -6.32
N LEU A 129 12.16 31.44 -6.65
CA LEU A 129 12.46 30.02 -6.78
C LEU A 129 13.45 29.79 -7.94
N VAL A 130 14.58 29.15 -7.67
CA VAL A 130 15.57 28.75 -8.67
C VAL A 130 15.29 27.33 -9.14
N ARG A 131 15.27 26.37 -8.21
CA ARG A 131 15.01 24.96 -8.55
C ARG A 131 14.61 24.16 -7.31
N LYS A 132 13.61 23.28 -7.46
CA LYS A 132 13.24 22.25 -6.47
C LYS A 132 14.11 20.99 -6.66
N HIS A 133 14.17 20.18 -5.61
CA HIS A 133 14.78 18.84 -5.63
C HIS A 133 16.23 18.82 -6.12
N VAL A 134 17.00 19.83 -5.73
CA VAL A 134 18.45 19.85 -6.03
C VAL A 134 19.15 18.92 -5.05
N PRO A 135 19.89 17.89 -5.53
CA PRO A 135 20.64 17.01 -4.63
C PRO A 135 21.56 17.80 -3.70
N SER A 136 21.58 17.45 -2.41
CA SER A 136 22.32 18.21 -1.40
C SER A 136 23.80 18.34 -1.74
N TYR A 137 24.42 17.30 -2.34
CA TYR A 137 25.82 17.37 -2.81
C TYR A 137 26.02 18.41 -3.92
N THR A 138 25.05 18.55 -4.83
CA THR A 138 25.10 19.57 -5.89
C THR A 138 24.99 20.97 -5.30
N TYR A 139 24.12 21.17 -4.33
CA TYR A 139 24.01 22.45 -3.62
C TYR A 139 25.28 22.78 -2.85
N ASP A 140 25.95 21.81 -2.23
CA ASP A 140 27.24 22.02 -1.57
C ASP A 140 28.32 22.50 -2.55
N LEU A 141 28.34 21.99 -3.78
CA LEU A 141 29.23 22.49 -4.84
C LEU A 141 28.90 23.94 -5.22
N ILE A 142 27.62 24.26 -5.37
CA ILE A 142 27.16 25.64 -5.63
C ILE A 142 27.59 26.54 -4.49
N ARG A 143 27.36 26.18 -3.24
CA ARG A 143 27.74 26.96 -2.04
C ARG A 143 29.24 27.21 -1.98
N LYS A 144 30.08 26.20 -2.25
CA LYS A 144 31.54 26.32 -2.30
C LYS A 144 31.97 27.28 -3.41
N ALA A 145 31.38 27.18 -4.61
CA ALA A 145 31.70 28.06 -5.72
C ALA A 145 31.31 29.53 -5.46
N LEU A 146 30.12 29.75 -4.86
CA LEU A 146 29.67 31.07 -4.46
C LEU A 146 30.55 31.67 -3.35
N ALA A 147 30.95 30.88 -2.36
CA ALA A 147 31.81 31.29 -1.27
C ALA A 147 33.21 31.70 -1.78
N ALA A 148 33.80 30.93 -2.70
CA ALA A 148 35.09 31.25 -3.33
C ALA A 148 35.06 32.60 -4.06
N GLY A 149 33.95 32.92 -4.73
CA GLY A 149 33.72 34.21 -5.38
C GLY A 149 33.27 35.33 -4.42
N LYS A 150 32.98 35.02 -3.17
CA LYS A 150 32.31 35.89 -2.18
C LYS A 150 31.02 36.49 -2.76
N TRP A 151 30.15 35.60 -3.33
CA TRP A 151 28.81 35.92 -3.85
C TRP A 151 27.74 35.48 -2.87
N TYR A 152 26.77 36.35 -2.62
CA TYR A 152 25.72 36.14 -1.60
C TYR A 152 24.33 36.26 -2.19
N GLY A 153 23.31 35.66 -1.53
CA GLY A 153 21.89 35.78 -1.87
C GLY A 153 21.31 34.53 -2.53
N ILE A 154 22.04 33.41 -2.58
CA ILE A 154 21.47 32.08 -2.88
C ILE A 154 21.32 31.31 -1.58
N ASN A 155 20.14 30.84 -1.35
CA ASN A 155 19.75 30.11 -0.15
C ASN A 155 19.10 28.77 -0.52
N ALA A 156 18.99 27.89 0.46
CA ALA A 156 18.31 26.61 0.29
C ALA A 156 17.49 26.28 1.53
N THR A 157 16.43 25.51 1.30
CA THR A 157 15.64 24.90 2.36
C THR A 157 15.47 23.42 2.07
N HIS A 158 15.18 22.63 3.10
CA HIS A 158 14.99 21.18 3.01
C HIS A 158 13.85 20.83 2.02
N ASP A 159 14.13 19.94 1.06
CA ASP A 159 13.19 19.52 0.01
C ASP A 159 13.58 18.13 -0.51
N PRO A 160 13.54 17.09 0.34
CA PRO A 160 14.00 15.75 0.00
C PRO A 160 13.15 15.14 -1.12
N VAL A 161 13.76 14.29 -1.93
CA VAL A 161 13.08 13.56 -2.99
C VAL A 161 12.74 12.18 -2.50
N ARG A 162 11.45 11.81 -2.54
CA ARG A 162 11.03 10.44 -2.30
C ARG A 162 11.26 9.62 -3.56
N THR A 163 12.03 8.55 -3.44
CA THR A 163 12.40 7.68 -4.56
C THR A 163 11.82 6.28 -4.39
N TYR A 164 11.50 5.66 -5.53
CA TYR A 164 10.96 4.31 -5.63
C TYR A 164 11.83 3.54 -6.62
N PRO A 165 12.97 2.97 -6.17
CA PRO A 165 13.99 2.41 -7.06
C PRO A 165 13.49 1.32 -8.00
N SER A 166 12.43 0.62 -7.59
CA SER A 166 11.82 -0.48 -8.35
C SER A 166 10.62 -0.05 -9.23
N GLY A 167 10.33 1.26 -9.33
CA GLY A 167 9.31 1.83 -10.22
C GLY A 167 7.89 1.27 -9.99
N THR A 168 7.49 0.33 -10.84
CA THR A 168 6.15 -0.29 -10.79
C THR A 168 6.02 -1.43 -9.78
N LEU A 169 7.12 -1.89 -9.17
CA LEU A 169 7.09 -3.05 -8.28
C LEU A 169 6.29 -2.75 -7.01
N ALA A 170 5.22 -3.49 -6.79
CA ALA A 170 4.31 -3.35 -5.66
C ALA A 170 3.74 -1.92 -5.47
N SER A 171 3.68 -1.10 -6.54
CA SER A 171 3.26 0.29 -6.45
C SER A 171 1.86 0.48 -5.85
N ASN A 172 0.90 -0.42 -6.15
CA ASN A 172 -0.44 -0.40 -5.56
C ASN A 172 -0.45 -0.71 -4.05
N VAL A 173 0.64 -1.30 -3.53
CA VAL A 173 0.83 -1.56 -2.09
C VAL A 173 1.63 -0.44 -1.44
N ILE A 174 2.79 -0.09 -2.01
CA ILE A 174 3.67 0.96 -1.48
C ILE A 174 2.98 2.31 -1.56
N GLY A 175 2.38 2.61 -2.71
CA GLY A 175 1.79 3.91 -2.99
C GLY A 175 2.82 4.95 -3.42
N PHE A 176 2.54 6.20 -3.13
CA PHE A 176 3.36 7.34 -3.53
C PHE A 176 3.13 8.53 -2.61
N VAL A 177 4.03 9.52 -2.68
CA VAL A 177 3.84 10.83 -2.07
C VAL A 177 3.47 11.88 -3.12
N ASN A 178 2.71 12.90 -2.72
CA ASN A 178 2.42 14.05 -3.57
C ASN A 178 3.64 14.99 -3.68
N GLN A 179 3.48 16.10 -4.38
CA GLN A 179 4.55 17.10 -4.58
C GLN A 179 5.04 17.77 -3.29
N ASP A 180 4.26 17.68 -2.21
CA ASP A 180 4.61 18.23 -0.89
C ASP A 180 5.24 17.18 0.04
N GLY A 181 5.53 15.97 -0.48
CA GLY A 181 6.10 14.87 0.29
C GLY A 181 5.11 14.16 1.23
N VAL A 182 3.80 14.42 1.08
CA VAL A 182 2.74 13.80 1.87
C VAL A 182 2.26 12.52 1.19
N GLY A 183 2.14 11.45 1.94
CA GLY A 183 1.64 10.16 1.43
C GLY A 183 0.24 10.28 0.83
N ALA A 184 0.06 9.84 -0.41
CA ALA A 184 -1.17 10.00 -1.19
C ALA A 184 -1.78 8.67 -1.67
N GLY A 185 -1.09 7.55 -1.55
CA GLY A 185 -1.59 6.22 -1.87
C GLY A 185 -0.87 5.12 -1.10
N GLY A 186 -1.43 3.93 -1.07
CA GLY A 186 -0.83 2.74 -0.45
C GLY A 186 -0.37 2.92 0.99
N LEU A 187 0.72 2.26 1.35
CA LEU A 187 1.34 2.38 2.69
C LEU A 187 1.92 3.78 2.95
N GLU A 188 2.37 4.49 1.91
CA GLU A 188 2.80 5.89 2.05
C GLU A 188 1.69 6.76 2.64
N TYR A 189 0.41 6.52 2.25
CA TYR A 189 -0.76 7.20 2.82
C TYR A 189 -1.10 6.67 4.22
N SER A 190 -1.27 5.36 4.37
CA SER A 190 -1.71 4.76 5.64
C SER A 190 -0.73 5.00 6.80
N LEU A 191 0.57 5.02 6.50
CA LEU A 191 1.65 5.21 7.47
C LEU A 191 2.24 6.62 7.43
N ASN A 192 1.58 7.57 6.74
CA ASN A 192 2.17 8.89 6.50
C ASN A 192 2.64 9.58 7.78
N LYS A 193 1.85 9.54 8.85
CA LYS A 193 2.20 10.17 10.12
C LYS A 193 3.49 9.61 10.72
N GLN A 194 3.63 8.28 10.69
CA GLN A 194 4.79 7.59 11.26
C GLN A 194 6.03 7.74 10.36
N LEU A 195 5.83 7.62 9.04
CA LEU A 195 6.90 7.79 8.07
C LEU A 195 7.47 9.21 8.05
N SER A 196 6.64 10.24 8.27
CA SER A 196 7.08 11.64 8.17
C SER A 196 7.95 12.11 9.33
N GLY A 197 7.99 11.40 10.46
CA GLY A 197 8.69 11.85 11.66
C GLY A 197 8.11 13.11 12.29
N THR A 198 8.89 13.74 13.15
CA THR A 198 8.49 14.97 13.86
C THR A 198 9.56 16.04 13.67
N LYS A 199 9.14 17.22 13.22
CA LYS A 199 10.05 18.37 13.09
C LYS A 199 10.63 18.78 14.43
N GLY A 200 11.92 19.08 14.42
CA GLY A 200 12.59 19.78 15.50
C GLY A 200 12.60 21.28 15.28
N ARG A 201 13.22 21.99 16.20
CA ARG A 201 13.40 23.44 16.12
C ARG A 201 14.68 23.87 16.79
N GLU A 202 15.49 24.64 16.11
CA GLU A 202 16.59 25.38 16.72
C GLU A 202 16.21 26.86 16.81
N SER A 203 16.43 27.46 17.96
CA SER A 203 16.18 28.88 18.18
C SER A 203 17.33 29.46 18.96
N TYR A 204 17.95 30.53 18.46
CA TYR A 204 19.06 31.22 19.07
C TYR A 204 18.98 32.73 18.89
N GLU A 205 19.68 33.47 19.75
CA GLU A 205 19.80 34.91 19.62
C GLU A 205 20.89 35.26 18.62
N ALA A 206 20.52 36.11 17.64
CA ALA A 206 21.45 36.62 16.62
C ALA A 206 21.41 38.14 16.50
N SER A 207 22.57 38.71 16.26
CA SER A 207 22.72 40.13 15.85
C SER A 207 22.92 40.22 14.34
N THR A 208 23.10 41.44 13.84
CA THR A 208 23.52 41.68 12.44
C THR A 208 24.90 41.10 12.11
N TYR A 209 25.69 40.76 13.10
CA TYR A 209 27.03 40.18 12.96
C TYR A 209 27.05 38.65 13.15
N GLY A 210 25.92 38.01 13.38
CA GLY A 210 25.79 36.57 13.55
C GLY A 210 25.26 36.18 14.94
N ARG A 211 25.42 34.90 15.28
CA ARG A 211 24.96 34.32 16.57
C ARG A 211 25.61 35.02 17.74
N ILE A 212 24.84 35.42 18.74
CA ILE A 212 25.34 36.08 19.94
C ILE A 212 25.98 35.01 20.85
N PRO A 213 27.31 35.13 21.12
CA PRO A 213 27.95 34.21 22.06
C PRO A 213 27.29 34.28 23.44
N LEU A 214 26.99 33.12 24.06
CA LEU A 214 26.30 33.03 25.34
C LEU A 214 24.84 33.56 25.32
N GLY A 215 24.28 33.87 24.15
CA GLY A 215 22.83 34.13 23.99
C GLY A 215 22.00 32.90 24.27
N ARG A 216 20.68 33.10 24.44
CA ARG A 216 19.74 31.99 24.63
C ARG A 216 19.74 31.09 23.40
N ASP A 217 19.89 29.80 23.65
CA ASP A 217 19.88 28.75 22.65
C ASP A 217 18.94 27.65 23.10
N THR A 218 18.06 27.21 22.21
CA THR A 218 17.13 26.11 22.47
C THR A 218 17.15 25.20 21.25
N LEU A 219 17.55 23.96 21.46
CA LEU A 219 17.54 22.92 20.44
C LEU A 219 16.52 21.84 20.81
N VAL A 220 15.50 21.68 19.98
CA VAL A 220 14.63 20.53 19.96
C VAL A 220 14.99 19.74 18.71
N PRO A 221 15.68 18.59 18.83
CA PRO A 221 16.08 17.83 17.65
C PRO A 221 14.87 17.31 16.86
N ALA A 222 15.02 17.15 15.57
CA ALA A 222 14.05 16.43 14.75
C ALA A 222 14.09 14.94 15.11
N VAL A 223 12.93 14.29 15.07
CA VAL A 223 12.84 12.83 15.20
C VAL A 223 12.50 12.25 13.84
N ASN A 224 13.41 11.46 13.28
CA ASN A 224 13.24 10.83 11.99
C ASN A 224 12.01 9.93 11.93
N GLY A 225 11.49 9.71 10.74
CA GLY A 225 10.36 8.81 10.50
C GLY A 225 10.69 7.36 10.81
N THR A 226 9.65 6.60 11.05
CA THR A 226 9.74 5.15 11.31
C THR A 226 10.03 4.39 10.02
N ASP A 227 11.05 3.54 10.03
CA ASP A 227 11.38 2.60 8.97
C ASP A 227 10.50 1.35 9.06
N TYR A 228 10.02 0.86 7.92
CA TYR A 228 9.17 -0.33 7.84
C TYR A 228 9.81 -1.40 6.99
N THR A 229 9.88 -2.63 7.53
CA THR A 229 10.18 -3.84 6.77
C THR A 229 8.88 -4.58 6.50
N LEU A 230 8.58 -4.82 5.23
CA LEU A 230 7.37 -5.51 4.80
C LEU A 230 7.54 -7.05 4.85
N THR A 231 6.42 -7.76 4.80
CA THR A 231 6.40 -9.21 4.57
C THR A 231 6.62 -9.57 3.10
N LEU A 232 6.45 -8.59 2.19
CA LEU A 232 6.68 -8.77 0.75
C LEU A 232 8.12 -9.20 0.47
N ASP A 233 8.28 -10.05 -0.53
CA ASP A 233 9.54 -10.44 -1.13
C ASP A 233 9.61 -9.85 -2.54
N ALA A 234 10.52 -8.92 -2.77
CA ALA A 234 10.64 -8.17 -4.01
C ALA A 234 10.79 -9.07 -5.26
N SER A 235 11.57 -10.14 -5.16
CA SER A 235 11.74 -11.09 -6.27
C SER A 235 10.47 -11.91 -6.53
N MET A 236 9.78 -12.33 -5.47
CA MET A 236 8.49 -13.03 -5.61
C MET A 236 7.42 -12.09 -6.17
N GLN A 237 7.38 -10.85 -5.69
CA GLN A 237 6.50 -9.80 -6.19
C GLN A 237 6.69 -9.59 -7.69
N LEU A 238 7.94 -9.49 -8.16
CA LEU A 238 8.23 -9.34 -9.59
C LEU A 238 7.74 -10.54 -10.41
N THR A 239 7.94 -11.75 -9.90
CA THR A 239 7.45 -12.98 -10.55
C THR A 239 5.93 -12.98 -10.67
N VAL A 240 5.23 -12.67 -9.58
CA VAL A 240 3.76 -12.60 -9.55
C VAL A 240 3.23 -11.50 -10.48
N GLN A 241 3.86 -10.35 -10.44
CA GLN A 241 3.46 -9.19 -11.24
C GLN A 241 3.60 -9.45 -12.73
N ASN A 242 4.70 -10.08 -13.16
CA ASN A 242 4.93 -10.44 -14.55
C ASN A 242 3.97 -11.54 -15.04
N ALA A 243 3.72 -12.57 -14.21
CA ALA A 243 2.78 -13.62 -14.54
C ALA A 243 1.34 -13.07 -14.68
N LEU A 244 0.93 -12.21 -13.76
CA LEU A 244 -0.39 -11.55 -13.80
C LEU A 244 -0.52 -10.60 -14.99
N ALA A 245 0.49 -9.77 -15.27
CA ALA A 245 0.47 -8.84 -16.40
C ALA A 245 0.33 -9.59 -17.74
N SER A 246 1.07 -10.69 -17.90
CA SER A 246 0.97 -11.56 -19.06
C SER A 246 -0.43 -12.18 -19.20
N ALA A 247 -1.02 -12.63 -18.08
CA ALA A 247 -2.37 -13.19 -18.08
C ALA A 247 -3.43 -12.16 -18.46
N VAL A 248 -3.38 -10.97 -17.87
CA VAL A 248 -4.30 -9.86 -18.18
C VAL A 248 -4.21 -9.48 -19.66
N ALA A 249 -3.00 -9.35 -20.19
CA ALA A 249 -2.79 -9.04 -21.61
C ALA A 249 -3.29 -10.15 -22.55
N ASN A 250 -2.97 -11.42 -22.26
CA ASN A 250 -3.35 -12.57 -23.09
C ASN A 250 -4.86 -12.80 -23.13
N THR A 251 -5.53 -12.64 -21.99
CA THR A 251 -6.99 -12.81 -21.84
C THR A 251 -7.77 -11.55 -22.18
N ARG A 252 -7.09 -10.40 -22.31
CA ARG A 252 -7.71 -9.07 -22.41
C ARG A 252 -8.67 -8.81 -21.25
N ALA A 253 -8.28 -9.21 -20.05
CA ALA A 253 -9.04 -8.91 -18.84
C ALA A 253 -9.02 -7.41 -18.54
N ALA A 254 -10.10 -6.89 -17.98
CA ALA A 254 -10.19 -5.47 -17.59
C ALA A 254 -9.24 -5.14 -16.43
N SER A 255 -9.06 -6.09 -15.50
CA SER A 255 -8.12 -6.02 -14.38
C SER A 255 -7.78 -7.44 -13.90
N GLY A 256 -6.82 -7.53 -13.00
CA GLY A 256 -6.49 -8.78 -12.33
C GLY A 256 -5.71 -8.52 -11.04
N GLU A 257 -5.79 -9.47 -10.13
CA GLU A 257 -5.05 -9.48 -8.90
C GLU A 257 -4.48 -10.87 -8.59
N ALA A 258 -3.33 -10.89 -7.91
CA ALA A 258 -2.70 -12.12 -7.46
C ALA A 258 -2.07 -11.93 -6.09
N ILE A 259 -2.28 -12.91 -5.21
CA ILE A 259 -1.79 -12.92 -3.84
C ILE A 259 -1.00 -14.20 -3.61
N VAL A 260 0.19 -14.07 -2.99
CA VAL A 260 0.93 -15.19 -2.41
C VAL A 260 0.98 -14.98 -0.91
N MET A 261 0.49 -15.97 -0.14
CA MET A 261 0.34 -15.87 1.31
C MET A 261 0.95 -17.09 2.01
N ASN A 262 1.61 -16.87 3.13
CA ASN A 262 1.97 -17.93 4.06
C ASN A 262 0.73 -18.27 4.91
N VAL A 263 0.19 -19.47 4.76
CA VAL A 263 -1.07 -19.86 5.42
C VAL A 263 -0.94 -20.01 6.95
N LYS A 264 0.29 -20.22 7.45
CA LYS A 264 0.54 -20.43 8.89
C LYS A 264 0.68 -19.13 9.67
N THR A 265 1.04 -18.04 9.00
CA THR A 265 1.31 -16.75 9.65
C THR A 265 0.36 -15.63 9.20
N GLY A 266 -0.28 -15.76 8.04
CA GLY A 266 -1.04 -14.70 7.40
C GLY A 266 -0.17 -13.66 6.69
N GLU A 267 1.16 -13.85 6.61
CA GLU A 267 2.05 -12.94 5.90
C GLU A 267 1.76 -12.95 4.40
N ILE A 268 1.55 -11.75 3.83
CA ILE A 268 1.48 -11.56 2.39
C ILE A 268 2.91 -11.48 1.84
N LEU A 269 3.28 -12.46 1.03
CA LEU A 269 4.61 -12.59 0.44
C LEU A 269 4.72 -11.86 -0.90
N ALA A 270 3.61 -11.76 -1.61
CA ALA A 270 3.44 -10.92 -2.79
C ALA A 270 1.95 -10.55 -2.96
N MET A 271 1.70 -9.33 -3.45
CA MET A 271 0.36 -8.83 -3.78
C MET A 271 0.47 -7.94 -5.02
N ALA A 272 -0.07 -8.40 -6.14
CA ALA A 272 -0.04 -7.69 -7.41
C ALA A 272 -1.44 -7.31 -7.85
N SER A 273 -1.56 -6.14 -8.47
CA SER A 273 -2.75 -5.65 -9.16
C SER A 273 -2.39 -5.22 -10.57
N MET A 274 -3.26 -5.46 -11.53
CA MET A 274 -3.14 -4.99 -12.91
C MET A 274 -4.46 -4.37 -13.36
N PRO A 275 -4.40 -3.21 -14.06
CA PRO A 275 -3.22 -2.43 -14.41
C PRO A 275 -2.51 -1.86 -13.17
N THR A 276 -1.27 -1.42 -13.34
CA THR A 276 -0.43 -0.84 -12.29
C THR A 276 0.27 0.43 -12.78
N PHE A 277 0.92 1.18 -11.91
CA PHE A 277 1.57 2.46 -12.21
C PHE A 277 3.02 2.51 -11.69
N ASP A 278 3.78 3.50 -12.15
CA ASP A 278 5.10 3.81 -11.60
C ASP A 278 4.94 4.83 -10.46
N SER A 279 5.28 4.44 -9.21
CA SER A 279 5.20 5.32 -8.04
C SER A 279 6.02 6.60 -8.19
N SER A 280 7.12 6.57 -8.97
CA SER A 280 7.93 7.75 -9.29
C SER A 280 7.23 8.73 -10.24
N LYS A 281 6.18 8.30 -10.94
CA LYS A 281 5.43 9.04 -11.95
C LYS A 281 3.91 9.02 -11.69
N ALA A 282 3.51 8.92 -10.44
CA ALA A 282 2.12 8.78 -10.06
C ALA A 282 1.19 9.86 -10.64
N GLY A 283 1.70 11.08 -10.87
CA GLY A 283 0.93 12.16 -11.51
C GLY A 283 0.49 11.90 -12.96
N SER A 284 1.06 10.90 -13.64
CA SER A 284 0.66 10.49 -14.99
C SER A 284 -0.23 9.26 -15.02
N ALA A 285 -0.45 8.60 -13.86
CA ALA A 285 -1.25 7.39 -13.76
C ALA A 285 -2.75 7.70 -13.79
N THR A 286 -3.52 6.78 -14.36
CA THR A 286 -4.99 6.82 -14.32
C THR A 286 -5.53 6.30 -12.99
N GLY A 287 -6.78 6.67 -12.64
CA GLY A 287 -7.40 6.19 -11.41
C GLY A 287 -7.44 4.66 -11.31
N ASN A 288 -7.70 3.97 -12.42
CA ASN A 288 -7.76 2.50 -12.46
C ASN A 288 -6.39 1.83 -12.19
N GLU A 289 -5.29 2.43 -12.65
CA GLU A 289 -3.94 1.94 -12.39
C GLU A 289 -3.54 2.06 -10.91
N MET A 290 -4.12 3.04 -10.19
CA MET A 290 -3.83 3.29 -8.77
C MET A 290 -4.62 2.38 -7.83
N ILE A 291 -5.66 1.70 -8.30
CA ILE A 291 -6.48 0.79 -7.48
C ILE A 291 -5.66 -0.44 -7.07
N ASN A 292 -5.70 -0.77 -5.79
CA ASN A 292 -5.27 -2.10 -5.35
C ASN A 292 -6.47 -3.05 -5.40
N HIS A 293 -6.66 -3.70 -6.55
CA HIS A 293 -7.80 -4.58 -6.80
C HIS A 293 -7.94 -5.70 -5.77
N ALA A 294 -6.83 -6.17 -5.19
CA ALA A 294 -6.85 -7.25 -4.20
C ALA A 294 -7.58 -6.88 -2.89
N VAL A 295 -7.64 -5.58 -2.54
CA VAL A 295 -8.27 -5.11 -1.30
C VAL A 295 -9.44 -4.15 -1.53
N GLN A 296 -9.53 -3.51 -2.69
CA GLN A 296 -10.55 -2.48 -2.97
C GLN A 296 -11.72 -3.01 -3.80
N ASP A 297 -11.50 -4.03 -4.63
CA ASP A 297 -12.57 -4.62 -5.44
C ASP A 297 -13.28 -5.72 -4.65
N ALA A 298 -14.60 -5.57 -4.50
CA ALA A 298 -15.46 -6.61 -3.99
C ALA A 298 -16.20 -7.27 -5.14
N TYR A 299 -16.11 -8.60 -5.24
CA TYR A 299 -16.72 -9.39 -6.31
C TYR A 299 -17.36 -10.67 -5.75
N GLU A 300 -18.22 -11.31 -6.53
CA GLU A 300 -18.80 -12.62 -6.18
C GLU A 300 -17.73 -13.71 -6.37
N PRO A 301 -17.33 -14.47 -5.31
CA PRO A 301 -16.20 -15.41 -5.40
C PRO A 301 -16.45 -16.64 -6.26
N GLY A 302 -17.71 -16.89 -6.59
CA GLY A 302 -18.10 -18.08 -7.33
C GLY A 302 -17.71 -19.37 -6.60
N SER A 303 -17.30 -20.37 -7.36
CA SER A 303 -17.08 -21.72 -6.84
C SER A 303 -15.93 -21.87 -5.82
N VAL A 304 -15.08 -20.85 -5.60
CA VAL A 304 -14.12 -20.88 -4.49
C VAL A 304 -14.85 -20.87 -3.15
N GLN A 305 -15.95 -20.15 -3.05
CA GLN A 305 -16.84 -20.14 -1.88
C GLN A 305 -17.28 -21.53 -1.40
N LYS A 306 -17.38 -22.53 -2.31
CA LYS A 306 -17.77 -23.90 -1.94
C LYS A 306 -16.83 -24.54 -0.92
N VAL A 307 -15.56 -24.13 -0.91
CA VAL A 307 -14.57 -24.58 0.08
C VAL A 307 -14.98 -24.12 1.48
N LEU A 308 -15.42 -22.88 1.63
CA LEU A 308 -15.86 -22.30 2.91
C LEU A 308 -17.16 -22.97 3.37
N THR A 309 -18.07 -23.20 2.45
CA THR A 309 -19.36 -23.88 2.70
C THR A 309 -19.14 -25.31 3.20
N MET A 310 -18.28 -26.06 2.52
CA MET A 310 -17.94 -27.43 2.95
C MET A 310 -17.21 -27.47 4.28
N ALA A 311 -16.37 -26.48 4.55
CA ALA A 311 -15.67 -26.36 5.84
C ALA A 311 -16.67 -26.17 7.00
N ALA A 312 -17.68 -25.33 6.81
CA ALA A 312 -18.75 -25.14 7.79
C ALA A 312 -19.59 -26.42 8.00
N LEU A 313 -19.94 -27.11 6.92
CA LEU A 313 -20.69 -28.36 6.97
C LEU A 313 -19.90 -29.48 7.65
N ALA A 314 -18.63 -29.63 7.31
CA ALA A 314 -17.75 -30.64 7.91
C ALA A 314 -17.50 -30.37 9.40
N ASP A 315 -17.33 -29.11 9.79
CA ASP A 315 -17.14 -28.73 11.20
C ASP A 315 -18.38 -28.97 12.05
N LYS A 316 -19.57 -28.82 11.47
CA LYS A 316 -20.84 -29.20 12.10
C LYS A 316 -21.11 -30.71 12.09
N GLY A 317 -20.25 -31.51 11.48
CA GLY A 317 -20.45 -32.95 11.34
C GLY A 317 -21.60 -33.35 10.41
N LEU A 318 -22.08 -32.44 9.57
CA LEU A 318 -23.17 -32.66 8.63
C LEU A 318 -22.74 -33.42 7.38
N VAL A 319 -21.45 -33.38 7.06
CA VAL A 319 -20.81 -34.08 5.95
C VAL A 319 -19.42 -34.60 6.33
N THR A 320 -18.99 -35.63 5.62
CA THR A 320 -17.59 -36.07 5.51
C THR A 320 -17.18 -36.02 4.05
N ALA A 321 -15.89 -36.20 3.73
CA ALA A 321 -15.42 -36.26 2.35
C ALA A 321 -16.10 -37.37 1.54
N ASP A 322 -16.49 -38.44 2.21
CA ASP A 322 -17.12 -39.65 1.62
C ASP A 322 -18.65 -39.72 1.76
N SER A 323 -19.29 -38.65 2.28
CA SER A 323 -20.76 -38.62 2.37
C SER A 323 -21.39 -38.69 0.97
N HIS A 324 -22.38 -39.53 0.79
CA HIS A 324 -23.07 -39.80 -0.47
C HIS A 324 -24.18 -38.77 -0.72
N LEU A 325 -24.37 -38.37 -1.97
CA LEU A 325 -25.40 -37.45 -2.41
C LEU A 325 -25.85 -37.75 -3.85
N VAL A 326 -27.15 -37.83 -4.05
CA VAL A 326 -27.77 -37.89 -5.39
C VAL A 326 -27.98 -36.48 -5.89
N VAL A 327 -27.37 -36.14 -7.03
CA VAL A 327 -27.40 -34.82 -7.66
C VAL A 327 -28.26 -34.90 -8.93
N PRO A 328 -29.47 -34.37 -8.92
CA PRO A 328 -30.35 -34.34 -10.12
C PRO A 328 -29.82 -33.27 -11.13
N PRO A 329 -30.32 -33.28 -12.38
CA PRO A 329 -29.89 -32.32 -13.42
C PRO A 329 -30.29 -30.86 -13.13
N SER A 330 -31.22 -30.63 -12.21
CA SER A 330 -31.62 -29.31 -11.73
C SER A 330 -32.42 -29.41 -10.43
N ILE A 331 -32.42 -28.30 -9.65
CA ILE A 331 -33.27 -28.18 -8.44
C ILE A 331 -33.99 -26.83 -8.43
N SER A 332 -35.17 -26.80 -7.82
CA SER A 332 -35.92 -25.58 -7.57
C SER A 332 -35.35 -24.83 -6.35
N SER A 333 -35.29 -23.50 -6.42
CA SER A 333 -34.88 -22.63 -5.34
C SER A 333 -35.58 -21.26 -5.45
N GLY A 334 -36.50 -20.96 -4.51
CA GLY A 334 -37.11 -19.64 -4.37
C GLY A 334 -37.78 -19.07 -5.63
N GLY A 335 -38.41 -19.94 -6.43
CA GLY A 335 -39.04 -19.56 -7.71
C GLY A 335 -38.11 -19.59 -8.92
N GLY A 336 -36.81 -19.84 -8.70
CA GLY A 336 -35.79 -20.05 -9.76
C GLY A 336 -35.33 -21.51 -9.85
N THR A 337 -34.41 -21.77 -10.76
CA THR A 337 -33.80 -23.08 -10.98
C THR A 337 -32.30 -23.00 -10.86
N ILE A 338 -31.67 -23.87 -10.06
CA ILE A 338 -30.23 -24.02 -9.96
C ILE A 338 -29.81 -25.18 -10.86
N LYS A 339 -28.74 -24.97 -11.64
CA LYS A 339 -28.09 -25.96 -12.49
C LYS A 339 -26.57 -25.95 -12.25
N ASP A 340 -25.95 -27.06 -12.58
CA ASP A 340 -24.48 -27.10 -12.67
C ASP A 340 -23.96 -26.43 -13.94
N ALA A 341 -22.68 -26.11 -13.99
CA ALA A 341 -22.07 -25.44 -15.15
C ALA A 341 -21.98 -26.34 -16.39
N PHE A 342 -22.14 -27.65 -16.19
CA PHE A 342 -22.15 -28.65 -17.27
C PHE A 342 -23.48 -29.42 -17.25
N SER A 343 -23.90 -29.90 -18.41
CA SER A 343 -25.12 -30.71 -18.56
C SER A 343 -24.84 -32.15 -18.15
N HIS A 344 -25.71 -32.71 -17.28
CA HIS A 344 -25.61 -34.08 -16.81
C HIS A 344 -27.00 -34.66 -16.48
N GLY A 345 -27.08 -35.97 -16.41
CA GLY A 345 -28.23 -36.67 -15.83
C GLY A 345 -28.17 -36.67 -14.30
N THR A 346 -28.76 -37.68 -13.65
CA THR A 346 -28.59 -37.87 -12.21
C THR A 346 -27.19 -38.43 -11.93
N LEU A 347 -26.44 -37.77 -11.03
CA LEU A 347 -25.09 -38.19 -10.60
C LEU A 347 -25.16 -38.68 -9.15
N ASN A 348 -24.45 -39.74 -8.84
CA ASN A 348 -24.26 -40.27 -7.50
C ASN A 348 -22.88 -39.85 -7.00
N LEU A 349 -22.77 -38.71 -6.31
CA LEU A 349 -21.52 -38.11 -5.92
C LEU A 349 -21.19 -38.32 -4.45
N THR A 350 -19.91 -38.51 -4.15
CA THR A 350 -19.40 -38.24 -2.80
C THR A 350 -19.30 -36.73 -2.59
N THR A 351 -19.19 -36.26 -1.35
CA THR A 351 -18.92 -34.83 -1.09
C THR A 351 -17.62 -34.39 -1.75
N ARG A 352 -16.62 -35.27 -1.81
CA ARG A 352 -15.37 -35.04 -2.57
C ARG A 352 -15.68 -34.82 -4.05
N GLY A 353 -16.56 -35.63 -4.65
CA GLY A 353 -17.03 -35.46 -6.03
C GLY A 353 -17.78 -34.15 -6.26
N VAL A 354 -18.60 -33.70 -5.30
CA VAL A 354 -19.29 -32.41 -5.36
C VAL A 354 -18.28 -31.25 -5.50
N ILE A 355 -17.17 -31.27 -4.77
CA ILE A 355 -16.12 -30.25 -4.85
C ILE A 355 -15.27 -30.42 -6.10
N ALA A 356 -14.89 -31.64 -6.49
CA ALA A 356 -14.08 -31.93 -7.67
C ALA A 356 -14.76 -31.49 -8.97
N TYR A 357 -16.04 -31.86 -9.16
CA TYR A 357 -16.87 -31.45 -10.31
C TYR A 357 -17.45 -30.04 -10.15
N SER A 358 -17.24 -29.41 -9.00
CA SER A 358 -17.75 -28.06 -8.73
C SER A 358 -19.28 -27.95 -8.85
N SER A 359 -20.04 -28.97 -8.38
CA SER A 359 -21.50 -28.99 -8.47
C SER A 359 -22.14 -27.90 -7.60
N ASN A 360 -22.91 -27.00 -8.22
CA ASN A 360 -23.74 -26.01 -7.54
C ASN A 360 -24.91 -26.72 -6.81
N ILE A 361 -25.52 -27.66 -7.51
CA ILE A 361 -26.66 -28.43 -7.01
C ILE A 361 -26.26 -29.24 -5.77
N GLY A 362 -25.15 -29.98 -5.88
CA GLY A 362 -24.63 -30.78 -4.78
C GLY A 362 -24.33 -29.93 -3.54
N THR A 363 -23.65 -28.80 -3.75
CA THR A 363 -23.32 -27.84 -2.67
C THR A 363 -24.61 -27.29 -2.03
N THR A 364 -25.59 -26.89 -2.83
CA THR A 364 -26.87 -26.35 -2.34
C THR A 364 -27.63 -27.39 -1.50
N LEU A 365 -27.75 -28.61 -2.01
CA LEU A 365 -28.47 -29.69 -1.28
C LEU A 365 -27.83 -30.00 0.07
N LEU A 366 -26.49 -30.01 0.13
CA LEU A 366 -25.75 -30.19 1.39
C LEU A 366 -25.95 -29.00 2.33
N THR A 367 -25.90 -27.76 1.80
CA THR A 367 -26.07 -26.53 2.59
C THR A 367 -27.45 -26.41 3.21
N ARG A 368 -28.52 -26.96 2.57
CA ARG A 368 -29.86 -27.00 3.12
C ARG A 368 -29.98 -27.80 4.44
N LYS A 369 -28.97 -28.62 4.78
CA LYS A 369 -28.88 -29.31 6.08
C LYS A 369 -28.45 -28.38 7.22
N MET A 370 -28.01 -27.14 6.91
CA MET A 370 -27.54 -26.15 7.88
C MET A 370 -28.48 -24.93 7.88
N ASP A 371 -28.77 -24.38 9.05
CA ASP A 371 -29.59 -23.17 9.16
C ASP A 371 -28.85 -21.94 8.66
N LYS A 372 -29.59 -20.92 8.21
CA LYS A 372 -29.08 -19.68 7.62
C LYS A 372 -28.21 -18.89 8.57
N ALA A 373 -28.58 -18.85 9.86
CA ALA A 373 -27.83 -18.10 10.88
C ALA A 373 -26.46 -18.74 11.11
N THR A 374 -26.40 -20.06 11.12
CA THR A 374 -25.13 -20.80 11.25
C THR A 374 -24.25 -20.58 10.03
N LEU A 375 -24.77 -20.66 8.80
CA LEU A 375 -24.01 -20.37 7.59
C LEU A 375 -23.45 -18.95 7.62
N ALA A 376 -24.28 -17.94 7.85
CA ALA A 376 -23.87 -16.54 7.92
C ALA A 376 -22.80 -16.30 9.00
N ARG A 377 -22.91 -16.97 10.15
CA ARG A 377 -21.91 -16.89 11.24
C ARG A 377 -20.58 -17.48 10.82
N TYR A 378 -20.53 -18.64 10.15
CA TYR A 378 -19.28 -19.22 9.64
C TYR A 378 -18.62 -18.33 8.61
N LEU A 379 -19.36 -17.79 7.63
CA LEU A 379 -18.80 -16.89 6.62
C LEU A 379 -18.15 -15.65 7.25
N ARG A 380 -18.82 -15.04 8.24
CA ARG A 380 -18.23 -13.91 9.00
C ARG A 380 -17.04 -14.34 9.86
N SER A 381 -17.05 -15.53 10.45
CA SER A 381 -15.91 -16.02 11.22
C SER A 381 -14.71 -16.37 10.34
N PHE A 382 -14.90 -16.66 9.05
CA PHE A 382 -13.84 -16.73 8.05
C PHE A 382 -13.31 -15.34 7.63
N GLY A 383 -13.91 -14.24 8.10
CA GLY A 383 -13.49 -12.87 7.83
C GLY A 383 -14.24 -12.20 6.68
N LEU A 384 -15.22 -12.87 6.05
CA LEU A 384 -15.99 -12.27 4.97
C LEU A 384 -16.96 -11.20 5.50
N GLY A 385 -17.16 -10.14 4.72
CA GLY A 385 -18.03 -9.02 5.09
C GLY A 385 -17.44 -8.09 6.16
N LEU A 386 -16.12 -8.16 6.43
CA LEU A 386 -15.37 -7.36 7.39
C LEU A 386 -14.04 -6.96 6.77
N THR A 387 -13.50 -5.78 7.16
CA THR A 387 -12.11 -5.46 6.80
C THR A 387 -11.15 -6.45 7.44
N THR A 388 -10.08 -6.80 6.73
CA THR A 388 -9.07 -7.74 7.23
C THR A 388 -8.10 -7.08 8.22
N GLY A 389 -8.01 -5.75 8.18
CA GLY A 389 -7.06 -4.97 8.97
C GLY A 389 -5.64 -5.00 8.41
N ILE A 390 -5.48 -5.31 7.14
CA ILE A 390 -4.17 -5.35 6.45
C ILE A 390 -3.44 -3.99 6.44
N GLY A 391 -4.16 -2.90 6.70
CA GLY A 391 -3.58 -1.55 6.80
C GLY A 391 -3.41 -0.82 5.47
N LEU A 392 -3.96 -1.33 4.39
CA LEU A 392 -4.00 -0.65 3.09
C LEU A 392 -5.25 0.25 2.97
N PRO A 393 -5.17 1.41 2.30
CA PRO A 393 -6.28 2.33 2.19
C PRO A 393 -7.36 1.82 1.24
N GLY A 394 -8.62 2.19 1.52
CA GLY A 394 -9.74 1.86 0.65
C GLY A 394 -10.18 0.39 0.70
N GLU A 395 -9.79 -0.36 1.74
CA GLU A 395 -10.17 -1.77 1.89
C GLU A 395 -11.70 -1.91 1.92
N ALA A 396 -12.25 -2.66 0.95
CA ALA A 396 -13.67 -2.94 0.86
C ALA A 396 -14.08 -4.05 1.85
N THR A 397 -15.23 -3.87 2.50
CA THR A 397 -15.77 -4.87 3.42
C THR A 397 -16.42 -6.05 2.70
N GLY A 398 -16.83 -5.87 1.45
CA GLY A 398 -17.72 -6.83 0.81
C GLY A 398 -19.09 -6.86 1.47
N SER A 399 -19.89 -7.89 1.15
CA SER A 399 -21.24 -8.07 1.70
C SER A 399 -21.55 -9.54 1.92
N VAL A 400 -21.97 -9.88 3.13
CA VAL A 400 -22.46 -11.23 3.49
C VAL A 400 -23.86 -11.11 4.03
N PRO A 401 -24.88 -11.75 3.39
CA PRO A 401 -26.26 -11.74 3.86
C PRO A 401 -26.40 -12.23 5.30
N GLY A 402 -27.33 -11.64 6.04
CA GLY A 402 -27.60 -11.96 7.43
C GLY A 402 -28.48 -13.21 7.61
N ALA A 403 -28.78 -13.58 8.87
CA ALA A 403 -29.57 -14.74 9.23
C ALA A 403 -31.00 -14.73 8.66
N SER A 404 -31.56 -13.55 8.39
CA SER A 404 -32.90 -13.37 7.82
C SER A 404 -32.98 -13.49 6.30
N MET A 405 -31.85 -13.87 5.62
CA MET A 405 -31.84 -14.03 4.18
C MET A 405 -32.91 -14.99 3.66
N ALA A 406 -33.40 -14.76 2.44
CA ALA A 406 -34.30 -15.68 1.77
C ALA A 406 -33.64 -17.05 1.52
N ASP A 407 -34.44 -18.12 1.32
CA ASP A 407 -33.91 -19.45 1.00
C ASP A 407 -33.14 -19.45 -0.32
N PHE A 408 -33.61 -18.70 -1.31
CA PHE A 408 -32.91 -18.50 -2.57
C PHE A 408 -31.53 -17.89 -2.34
N THR A 409 -31.42 -16.85 -1.50
CA THR A 409 -30.16 -16.21 -1.17
C THR A 409 -29.20 -17.18 -0.46
N ARG A 410 -29.68 -17.98 0.54
CA ARG A 410 -28.87 -19.03 1.18
C ARG A 410 -28.30 -19.99 0.14
N ASP A 411 -29.16 -20.44 -0.78
CA ASP A 411 -28.75 -21.38 -1.83
C ASP A 411 -27.70 -20.76 -2.76
N GLN A 412 -27.85 -19.49 -3.15
CA GLN A 412 -26.89 -18.77 -3.99
C GLN A 412 -25.54 -18.55 -3.29
N ILE A 413 -25.52 -18.07 -2.04
CA ILE A 413 -24.28 -17.83 -1.32
C ILE A 413 -23.50 -19.11 -1.02
N SER A 414 -24.17 -20.26 -1.03
CA SER A 414 -23.53 -21.55 -0.79
C SER A 414 -22.46 -21.89 -1.85
N PHE A 415 -22.64 -21.42 -3.08
CA PHE A 415 -21.71 -21.64 -4.18
C PHE A 415 -21.08 -20.34 -4.73
N GLY A 416 -21.23 -19.22 -4.00
CA GLY A 416 -20.49 -18.00 -4.21
C GLY A 416 -21.15 -16.94 -5.09
N GLN A 417 -22.47 -16.94 -5.17
CA GLN A 417 -23.26 -15.86 -5.75
C GLN A 417 -24.15 -15.20 -4.66
N GLY A 418 -24.54 -13.94 -4.86
CA GLY A 418 -25.36 -13.22 -3.86
C GLY A 418 -24.61 -12.77 -2.60
N LEU A 419 -23.28 -12.82 -2.60
CA LEU A 419 -22.39 -12.20 -1.64
C LEU A 419 -21.24 -11.54 -2.38
N SER A 420 -20.51 -10.63 -1.74
CA SER A 420 -19.29 -10.08 -2.33
C SER A 420 -18.15 -10.05 -1.33
N VAL A 421 -16.94 -10.33 -1.82
CA VAL A 421 -15.70 -10.43 -1.03
C VAL A 421 -14.54 -9.80 -1.79
N THR A 422 -13.49 -9.42 -1.09
CA THR A 422 -12.22 -9.04 -1.72
C THR A 422 -11.31 -10.27 -1.87
N ALA A 423 -10.35 -10.18 -2.79
CA ALA A 423 -9.40 -11.28 -2.99
C ALA A 423 -8.59 -11.59 -1.73
N VAL A 424 -8.25 -10.59 -0.93
CA VAL A 424 -7.52 -10.79 0.33
C VAL A 424 -8.39 -11.47 1.39
N GLN A 425 -9.69 -11.17 1.45
CA GLN A 425 -10.62 -11.86 2.36
C GLN A 425 -10.73 -13.35 1.99
N GLU A 426 -10.94 -13.65 0.71
CA GLU A 426 -11.08 -15.04 0.23
C GLU A 426 -9.80 -15.84 0.44
N ALA A 427 -8.63 -15.24 0.12
CA ALA A 427 -7.33 -15.88 0.36
C ALA A 427 -7.11 -16.21 1.85
N ALA A 428 -7.44 -15.28 2.76
CA ALA A 428 -7.31 -15.50 4.20
C ALA A 428 -8.29 -16.55 4.73
N ALA A 429 -9.53 -16.58 4.20
CA ALA A 429 -10.54 -17.58 4.54
C ALA A 429 -10.09 -18.99 4.13
N VAL A 430 -9.61 -19.16 2.89
CA VAL A 430 -9.10 -20.45 2.42
C VAL A 430 -7.84 -20.85 3.19
N ALA A 431 -6.91 -19.90 3.46
CA ALA A 431 -5.74 -20.15 4.29
C ALA A 431 -6.12 -20.69 5.68
N ALA A 432 -7.15 -20.12 6.32
CA ALA A 432 -7.64 -20.60 7.61
C ALA A 432 -8.17 -22.04 7.53
N ILE A 433 -8.85 -22.39 6.46
CA ILE A 433 -9.39 -23.73 6.27
C ILE A 433 -8.27 -24.76 6.14
N VAL A 434 -7.25 -24.46 5.35
CA VAL A 434 -6.20 -25.45 5.02
C VAL A 434 -5.10 -25.57 6.08
N ASN A 435 -4.94 -24.59 6.96
CA ASN A 435 -3.89 -24.59 8.00
C ASN A 435 -4.29 -25.23 9.33
N GLY A 436 -5.36 -26.05 9.35
CA GLY A 436 -5.86 -26.68 10.58
C GLY A 436 -7.01 -25.90 11.22
N GLY A 437 -7.63 -24.97 10.52
CA GLY A 437 -8.84 -24.25 10.94
C GLY A 437 -8.58 -23.00 11.76
N VAL A 438 -7.38 -22.42 11.67
CA VAL A 438 -7.01 -21.18 12.38
C VAL A 438 -6.92 -20.02 11.39
N TYR A 439 -7.79 -19.03 11.55
CA TYR A 439 -7.70 -17.78 10.79
C TYR A 439 -6.57 -16.93 11.33
N HIS A 440 -5.73 -16.45 10.43
CA HIS A 440 -4.74 -15.42 10.69
C HIS A 440 -5.12 -14.17 9.88
N SER A 441 -5.20 -13.01 10.54
CA SER A 441 -5.40 -11.76 9.80
C SER A 441 -4.25 -11.55 8.84
N PRO A 442 -4.52 -11.22 7.57
CA PRO A 442 -3.47 -10.87 6.63
C PRO A 442 -2.59 -9.75 7.16
N THR A 443 -1.29 -9.88 7.01
CA THR A 443 -0.34 -8.85 7.42
C THR A 443 0.66 -8.56 6.31
N ILE A 444 1.02 -7.28 6.16
CA ILE A 444 1.99 -6.82 5.17
C ILE A 444 3.20 -6.14 5.82
N ILE A 445 3.10 -5.83 7.12
CA ILE A 445 4.19 -5.22 7.89
C ILE A 445 4.81 -6.32 8.76
N ARG A 446 6.12 -6.53 8.60
CA ARG A 446 6.90 -7.51 9.37
C ARG A 446 7.48 -6.91 10.64
N SER A 447 8.06 -5.73 10.53
CA SER A 447 8.68 -5.00 11.63
C SER A 447 8.78 -3.52 11.34
N ALA A 448 8.97 -2.71 12.38
CA ALA A 448 9.22 -1.30 12.26
C ALA A 448 10.30 -0.84 13.26
N ARG A 449 11.07 0.19 12.90
CA ARG A 449 12.05 0.86 13.76
C ARG A 449 11.78 2.37 13.75
N ASN A 450 11.74 2.98 14.93
CA ASN A 450 11.59 4.43 15.05
C ASN A 450 12.86 5.17 14.58
N GLY A 451 12.81 6.49 14.54
CA GLY A 451 13.95 7.33 14.12
C GLY A 451 15.21 7.17 15.00
N ASP A 452 15.09 6.61 16.19
CA ASP A 452 16.20 6.31 17.11
C ASP A 452 16.75 4.89 16.88
N GLY A 453 16.19 4.13 15.94
CA GLY A 453 16.58 2.75 15.61
C GLY A 453 15.96 1.68 16.53
N GLU A 454 15.10 2.06 17.48
CA GLU A 454 14.43 1.14 18.38
C GLU A 454 13.27 0.41 17.68
N GLN A 455 13.09 -0.86 18.01
CA GLN A 455 12.00 -1.64 17.44
C GLN A 455 10.64 -1.18 18.01
N VAL A 456 9.74 -0.82 17.11
CA VAL A 456 8.37 -0.41 17.44
C VAL A 456 7.43 -1.60 17.28
N LYS A 457 6.47 -1.71 18.20
CA LYS A 457 5.43 -2.74 18.10
C LYS A 457 4.55 -2.45 16.87
N VAL A 458 4.50 -3.41 15.95
CA VAL A 458 3.56 -3.41 14.81
C VAL A 458 2.36 -4.28 15.14
N PRO A 459 1.18 -4.02 14.55
CA PRO A 459 0.06 -4.95 14.67
C PRO A 459 0.48 -6.32 14.15
N GLY A 460 0.51 -7.31 15.03
CA GLY A 460 0.74 -8.70 14.61
C GLY A 460 -0.51 -9.28 13.97
N SER A 461 -0.36 -10.38 13.25
CA SER A 461 -1.49 -11.15 12.74
C SER A 461 -2.31 -11.67 13.92
N ALA A 462 -3.53 -11.15 14.08
CA ALA A 462 -4.49 -11.71 15.03
C ALA A 462 -4.91 -13.11 14.57
N SER A 463 -5.00 -14.07 15.49
CA SER A 463 -5.39 -15.43 15.15
C SER A 463 -6.61 -15.87 15.97
N ARG A 464 -7.46 -16.69 15.35
CA ARG A 464 -8.60 -17.32 15.98
C ARG A 464 -8.94 -18.65 15.30
N ARG A 465 -9.38 -19.63 16.07
CA ARG A 465 -9.89 -20.87 15.51
C ARG A 465 -11.30 -20.64 14.94
N VAL A 466 -11.51 -21.09 13.69
CA VAL A 466 -12.79 -20.98 12.99
C VAL A 466 -13.46 -22.33 12.83
N ILE A 467 -12.67 -23.35 12.51
CA ILE A 467 -13.12 -24.75 12.39
C ILE A 467 -12.16 -25.69 13.10
N SER A 468 -12.58 -26.92 13.32
CA SER A 468 -11.75 -27.98 13.87
C SER A 468 -10.67 -28.44 12.90
N ALA A 469 -9.57 -28.96 13.43
CA ALA A 469 -8.52 -29.56 12.62
C ALA A 469 -9.04 -30.77 11.79
N LYS A 470 -10.04 -31.50 12.31
CA LYS A 470 -10.69 -32.63 11.61
C LYS A 470 -11.43 -32.12 10.36
N ALA A 471 -12.23 -31.04 10.49
CA ALA A 471 -12.91 -30.44 9.35
C ALA A 471 -11.91 -29.91 8.30
N SER A 472 -10.85 -29.23 8.75
CA SER A 472 -9.77 -28.79 7.89
C SER A 472 -9.16 -29.93 7.07
N ALA A 473 -8.84 -31.05 7.70
CA ALA A 473 -8.26 -32.21 7.01
C ALA A 473 -9.20 -32.77 5.94
N GLN A 474 -10.50 -32.87 6.23
CA GLN A 474 -11.51 -33.33 5.26
C GLN A 474 -11.64 -32.38 4.05
N VAL A 475 -11.62 -31.07 4.28
CA VAL A 475 -11.72 -30.11 3.17
C VAL A 475 -10.46 -30.11 2.32
N ARG A 476 -9.28 -30.27 2.92
CA ARG A 476 -8.03 -30.43 2.15
C ARG A 476 -8.09 -31.63 1.21
N ASP A 477 -8.58 -32.76 1.71
CA ASP A 477 -8.77 -33.98 0.91
C ASP A 477 -9.77 -33.74 -0.26
N MET A 478 -10.88 -33.03 -0.01
CA MET A 478 -11.81 -32.63 -1.08
C MET A 478 -11.14 -31.71 -2.11
N MET A 479 -10.30 -30.75 -1.67
CA MET A 479 -9.61 -29.82 -2.55
C MET A 479 -8.48 -30.50 -3.36
N GLU A 480 -7.86 -31.55 -2.83
CA GLU A 480 -6.86 -32.32 -3.57
C GLU A 480 -7.50 -33.06 -4.76
N ALA A 481 -8.74 -33.53 -4.60
CA ALA A 481 -9.49 -34.16 -5.67
C ALA A 481 -9.74 -33.23 -6.88
N VAL A 482 -9.81 -31.92 -6.67
CA VAL A 482 -9.94 -30.93 -7.77
C VAL A 482 -8.69 -30.91 -8.65
N VAL A 483 -7.50 -31.00 -8.05
CA VAL A 483 -6.23 -30.97 -8.77
C VAL A 483 -5.93 -32.32 -9.41
N THR A 484 -6.24 -33.42 -8.73
CA THR A 484 -5.98 -34.77 -9.24
C THR A 484 -6.97 -35.21 -10.34
N LEU A 485 -8.05 -34.49 -10.55
CA LEU A 485 -9.03 -34.76 -11.62
C LEU A 485 -8.37 -34.72 -13.02
N GLU A 486 -7.44 -33.79 -13.19
CA GLU A 486 -6.63 -33.63 -14.41
C GLU A 486 -5.16 -33.47 -14.01
N PRO A 487 -4.26 -34.38 -14.45
CA PRO A 487 -2.84 -34.38 -14.06
C PRO A 487 -2.12 -33.05 -14.33
N ASP A 488 -2.51 -32.34 -15.38
CA ASP A 488 -1.90 -31.06 -15.81
C ASP A 488 -2.24 -29.90 -14.85
N ARG A 489 -3.16 -30.12 -13.89
CA ARG A 489 -3.50 -29.10 -12.87
C ARG A 489 -2.50 -29.07 -11.71
N ALA A 490 -1.69 -30.10 -11.53
CA ALA A 490 -0.72 -30.19 -10.44
C ALA A 490 0.53 -29.35 -10.70
N VAL A 491 1.17 -28.89 -9.64
CA VAL A 491 2.53 -28.33 -9.69
C VAL A 491 3.54 -29.46 -9.67
N LYS A 492 4.43 -29.52 -10.67
CA LYS A 492 5.41 -30.61 -10.80
C LYS A 492 6.25 -30.76 -9.52
N GLY A 493 6.29 -31.99 -8.99
CA GLY A 493 7.04 -32.33 -7.78
C GLY A 493 6.29 -32.09 -6.47
N TYR A 494 5.07 -31.54 -6.52
CA TYR A 494 4.29 -31.25 -5.31
C TYR A 494 2.88 -31.78 -5.43
N ARG A 495 2.39 -32.36 -4.35
CA ARG A 495 0.95 -32.55 -4.16
C ARG A 495 0.36 -31.17 -3.82
N THR A 496 -0.62 -30.73 -4.55
CA THR A 496 -1.26 -29.44 -4.33
C THR A 496 -2.77 -29.61 -4.23
N ILE A 497 -3.39 -28.69 -3.52
CA ILE A 497 -4.84 -28.60 -3.38
C ILE A 497 -5.30 -27.30 -4.02
N GLY A 498 -6.55 -27.25 -4.49
CA GLY A 498 -7.05 -26.03 -5.10
C GLY A 498 -8.52 -26.01 -5.36
N LYS A 499 -9.00 -24.87 -5.84
CA LYS A 499 -10.38 -24.69 -6.30
C LYS A 499 -10.44 -23.61 -7.38
N THR A 500 -11.10 -23.92 -8.48
CA THR A 500 -11.45 -22.97 -9.55
C THR A 500 -12.68 -22.17 -9.17
N GLY A 501 -12.71 -20.89 -9.57
CA GLY A 501 -13.87 -20.02 -9.50
C GLY A 501 -14.20 -19.48 -10.89
N THR A 502 -15.49 -19.43 -11.18
CA THR A 502 -16.06 -18.74 -12.34
C THR A 502 -17.37 -18.16 -11.88
N ALA A 503 -17.42 -16.85 -11.72
CA ALA A 503 -18.60 -16.13 -11.27
C ALA A 503 -19.08 -15.18 -12.38
N GLN A 504 -20.40 -15.05 -12.52
CA GLN A 504 -20.96 -13.98 -13.33
C GLN A 504 -20.70 -12.64 -12.63
N ARG A 505 -20.39 -11.62 -13.39
CA ARG A 505 -20.10 -10.28 -12.86
C ARG A 505 -21.32 -9.38 -12.99
N ILE A 506 -21.64 -8.65 -11.92
CA ILE A 506 -22.63 -7.58 -11.97
C ILE A 506 -21.98 -6.37 -12.64
N ASP A 507 -22.54 -5.90 -13.74
CA ASP A 507 -22.16 -4.63 -14.38
C ASP A 507 -22.93 -3.50 -13.70
N PRO A 508 -22.23 -2.55 -13.04
CA PRO A 508 -22.87 -1.44 -12.34
C PRO A 508 -23.69 -0.52 -13.27
N SER A 509 -23.35 -0.49 -14.56
CA SER A 509 -24.02 0.39 -15.52
C SER A 509 -25.45 -0.04 -15.86
N CYS A 510 -25.73 -1.34 -15.81
CA CYS A 510 -27.05 -1.90 -16.11
C CYS A 510 -27.70 -2.63 -14.93
N HIS A 511 -26.99 -2.81 -13.82
CA HIS A 511 -27.38 -3.66 -12.69
C HIS A 511 -27.76 -5.08 -13.14
N CYS A 512 -27.07 -5.58 -14.17
CA CYS A 512 -27.29 -6.90 -14.76
C CYS A 512 -26.00 -7.72 -14.77
N TYR A 513 -26.12 -9.02 -14.94
CA TYR A 513 -24.94 -9.89 -15.11
C TYR A 513 -24.34 -9.70 -16.50
N ARG A 514 -23.08 -9.24 -16.55
CA ARG A 514 -22.33 -9.04 -17.79
C ARG A 514 -20.85 -9.33 -17.58
N GLY A 515 -20.35 -10.34 -18.29
CA GLY A 515 -18.97 -10.82 -18.13
C GLY A 515 -18.78 -11.75 -16.94
N TYR A 516 -17.54 -12.12 -16.70
CA TYR A 516 -17.17 -13.10 -15.70
C TYR A 516 -15.97 -12.62 -14.87
N THR A 517 -15.89 -13.13 -13.64
CA THR A 517 -14.67 -13.13 -12.84
C THR A 517 -14.16 -14.57 -12.79
N ALA A 518 -12.95 -14.78 -13.31
CA ALA A 518 -12.30 -16.07 -13.35
C ALA A 518 -11.23 -16.14 -12.27
N SER A 519 -11.26 -17.16 -11.39
CA SER A 519 -10.29 -17.24 -10.30
C SER A 519 -9.81 -18.67 -10.06
N PHE A 520 -8.66 -18.77 -9.40
CA PHE A 520 -8.13 -20.03 -8.89
C PHE A 520 -7.37 -19.80 -7.59
N VAL A 521 -7.70 -20.58 -6.56
CA VAL A 521 -6.91 -20.71 -5.35
C VAL A 521 -6.15 -22.03 -5.39
N GLY A 522 -4.83 -21.97 -5.23
CA GLY A 522 -3.96 -23.12 -5.10
C GLY A 522 -3.16 -23.07 -3.82
N VAL A 523 -2.95 -24.21 -3.17
CA VAL A 523 -2.17 -24.30 -1.94
C VAL A 523 -1.25 -25.52 -2.00
N GLY A 524 -0.03 -25.35 -1.53
CA GLY A 524 0.97 -26.42 -1.48
C GLY A 524 1.85 -26.37 -0.22
N PRO A 525 2.38 -27.55 0.15
CA PRO A 525 2.02 -28.89 -0.27
C PRO A 525 0.68 -29.35 0.38
N ALA A 526 0.01 -30.34 -0.19
CA ALA A 526 -1.28 -30.84 0.32
C ALA A 526 -1.18 -31.43 1.73
N GLU A 527 -0.08 -32.15 1.99
CA GLU A 527 0.21 -32.84 3.25
C GLU A 527 0.49 -31.88 4.42
N ASN A 528 1.13 -30.74 4.15
CA ASN A 528 1.46 -29.72 5.15
C ASN A 528 1.37 -28.32 4.54
N PRO A 529 0.16 -27.80 4.31
CA PRO A 529 -0.04 -26.52 3.63
C PRO A 529 0.78 -25.38 4.22
N SER A 530 1.49 -24.66 3.36
CA SER A 530 2.36 -23.56 3.75
C SER A 530 2.19 -22.32 2.88
N ILE A 531 2.09 -22.47 1.55
CA ILE A 531 1.97 -21.38 0.59
C ILE A 531 0.64 -21.47 -0.15
N LEU A 532 -0.12 -20.40 -0.08
CA LEU A 532 -1.33 -20.19 -0.86
C LEU A 532 -1.04 -19.18 -1.98
N THR A 533 -1.56 -19.47 -3.16
CA THR A 533 -1.60 -18.54 -4.29
C THR A 533 -3.04 -18.36 -4.73
N TYR A 534 -3.50 -17.12 -4.80
CA TYR A 534 -4.83 -16.79 -5.29
C TYR A 534 -4.72 -15.83 -6.47
N VAL A 535 -5.32 -16.18 -7.59
CA VAL A 535 -5.31 -15.40 -8.83
C VAL A 535 -6.75 -15.13 -9.24
N VAL A 536 -7.04 -13.89 -9.57
CA VAL A 536 -8.34 -13.44 -10.06
C VAL A 536 -8.14 -12.62 -11.33
N LEU A 537 -8.93 -12.88 -12.36
CA LEU A 537 -8.97 -12.12 -13.60
C LEU A 537 -10.39 -11.59 -13.82
N ASN A 538 -10.52 -10.29 -13.89
CA ASN A 538 -11.79 -9.60 -13.98
C ASN A 538 -12.16 -9.30 -15.44
N ASN A 539 -13.33 -9.79 -15.84
CA ASN A 539 -13.89 -9.60 -17.17
C ASN A 539 -12.94 -9.99 -18.34
N PRO A 540 -12.34 -11.20 -18.32
CA PRO A 540 -11.50 -11.66 -19.43
C PRO A 540 -12.35 -11.82 -20.69
N VAL A 541 -11.84 -11.34 -21.83
CA VAL A 541 -12.52 -11.44 -23.14
C VAL A 541 -12.20 -12.76 -23.82
N LYS A 542 -10.97 -13.29 -23.61
CA LYS A 542 -10.53 -14.57 -24.17
C LYS A 542 -10.46 -15.62 -23.07
N GLY A 543 -11.46 -16.49 -23.03
CA GLY A 543 -11.64 -17.49 -21.99
C GLY A 543 -12.17 -16.86 -20.68
N HIS A 544 -13.05 -17.57 -20.02
CA HIS A 544 -13.67 -17.06 -18.78
C HIS A 544 -13.70 -18.11 -17.65
N GLU A 545 -13.21 -19.31 -17.92
CA GLU A 545 -13.15 -20.35 -16.92
C GLU A 545 -11.89 -20.25 -16.08
N GLY A 546 -12.03 -20.31 -14.76
CA GLY A 546 -10.91 -20.24 -13.83
C GLY A 546 -9.85 -21.32 -14.09
N SER A 547 -10.25 -22.50 -14.55
CA SER A 547 -9.34 -23.59 -14.95
C SER A 547 -8.48 -23.23 -16.16
N GLY A 548 -9.02 -22.49 -17.13
CA GLY A 548 -8.32 -22.15 -18.37
C GLY A 548 -7.43 -20.91 -18.27
N VAL A 549 -7.80 -19.92 -17.44
CA VAL A 549 -7.10 -18.62 -17.43
C VAL A 549 -6.41 -18.28 -16.12
N ALA A 550 -6.96 -18.65 -14.96
CA ALA A 550 -6.37 -18.32 -13.65
C ALA A 550 -5.48 -19.44 -13.09
N LEU A 551 -5.84 -20.71 -13.28
CA LEU A 551 -5.09 -21.86 -12.80
C LEU A 551 -3.66 -21.92 -13.38
N PRO A 552 -3.42 -21.74 -14.69
CA PRO A 552 -2.04 -21.79 -15.25
C PRO A 552 -1.14 -20.70 -14.64
N VAL A 553 -1.69 -19.54 -14.34
CA VAL A 553 -0.96 -18.44 -13.68
C VAL A 553 -0.59 -18.82 -12.25
N ALA A 554 -1.54 -19.38 -11.50
CA ALA A 554 -1.28 -19.85 -10.13
C ALA A 554 -0.26 -21.00 -10.09
N GLN A 555 -0.31 -21.95 -11.05
CA GLN A 555 0.70 -22.99 -11.18
C GLN A 555 2.09 -22.42 -11.43
N GLN A 556 2.22 -21.47 -12.38
CA GLN A 556 3.48 -20.79 -12.65
C GLN A 556 4.03 -20.11 -11.39
N ILE A 557 3.19 -19.37 -10.66
CA ILE A 557 3.57 -18.70 -9.41
C ILE A 557 3.99 -19.74 -8.36
N MET A 558 3.20 -20.78 -8.14
CA MET A 558 3.49 -21.83 -7.14
C MET A 558 4.76 -22.60 -7.46
N SER A 559 5.06 -22.86 -8.72
CA SER A 559 6.29 -23.56 -9.14
C SER A 559 7.57 -22.81 -8.74
N VAL A 560 7.49 -21.50 -8.57
CA VAL A 560 8.57 -20.65 -8.05
C VAL A 560 8.46 -20.48 -6.54
N ALA A 561 7.25 -20.25 -6.01
CA ALA A 561 7.04 -19.94 -4.61
C ALA A 561 7.40 -21.12 -3.68
N LEU A 562 6.98 -22.35 -4.02
CA LEU A 562 7.20 -23.51 -3.16
C LEU A 562 8.70 -23.75 -2.87
N PRO A 563 9.57 -23.92 -3.87
CA PRO A 563 11.00 -24.10 -3.61
C PRO A 563 11.66 -22.86 -3.00
N ARG A 564 11.23 -21.65 -3.38
CA ARG A 564 11.78 -20.41 -2.83
C ARG A 564 11.61 -20.30 -1.31
N TYR A 565 10.48 -20.76 -0.79
CA TYR A 565 10.20 -20.73 0.65
C TYR A 565 10.56 -22.04 1.37
N GLY A 566 11.46 -22.84 0.77
CA GLY A 566 12.01 -24.05 1.39
C GLY A 566 11.00 -25.18 1.54
N VAL A 567 9.96 -25.21 0.71
CA VAL A 567 9.01 -26.31 0.69
C VAL A 567 9.62 -27.48 -0.06
N GLU A 568 9.81 -28.59 0.62
CA GLU A 568 10.35 -29.80 0.01
C GLU A 568 9.32 -30.45 -0.93
N PRO A 569 9.76 -31.07 -2.04
CA PRO A 569 8.90 -31.84 -2.92
C PRO A 569 8.17 -32.95 -2.17
N SER A 570 6.94 -33.25 -2.57
CA SER A 570 6.14 -34.30 -1.98
C SER A 570 6.75 -35.69 -2.27
N THR A 571 6.88 -36.52 -1.25
CA THR A 571 7.43 -37.86 -1.35
C THR A 571 6.37 -38.94 -1.59
N THR A 572 5.10 -38.59 -1.40
CA THR A 572 3.94 -39.49 -1.57
C THR A 572 3.10 -39.10 -2.76
N LYS A 573 2.47 -40.07 -3.40
CA LYS A 573 1.46 -39.82 -4.43
C LYS A 573 0.15 -39.37 -3.78
N ALA A 574 -0.63 -38.53 -4.50
CA ALA A 574 -1.98 -38.21 -4.07
C ALA A 574 -2.83 -39.48 -3.94
N PRO A 575 -3.68 -39.57 -2.90
CA PRO A 575 -4.57 -40.69 -2.75
C PRO A 575 -5.57 -40.74 -3.90
N ARG A 576 -6.00 -41.96 -4.29
CA ARG A 576 -7.08 -42.10 -5.28
C ARG A 576 -8.39 -41.60 -4.67
N ALA A 577 -8.93 -40.55 -5.23
CA ALA A 577 -10.20 -39.96 -4.79
C ALA A 577 -11.39 -40.76 -5.35
N VAL A 578 -12.32 -41.15 -4.49
CA VAL A 578 -13.63 -41.70 -4.91
C VAL A 578 -14.57 -40.51 -5.08
N LEU A 579 -14.92 -40.18 -6.32
CA LEU A 579 -15.75 -39.03 -6.68
C LEU A 579 -17.22 -39.42 -6.84
N GLU A 580 -17.46 -40.60 -7.36
CA GLU A 580 -18.79 -41.17 -7.61
C GLU A 580 -18.91 -42.50 -6.88
N TYR A 581 -20.15 -42.85 -6.53
CA TYR A 581 -20.45 -44.15 -5.93
C TYR A 581 -21.53 -44.86 -6.75
N GLN A 582 -21.53 -46.17 -6.69
CA GLN A 582 -22.63 -46.97 -7.21
C GLN A 582 -23.72 -47.09 -6.12
N PRO A 583 -25.00 -46.83 -6.45
CA PRO A 583 -26.11 -46.87 -5.47
C PRO A 583 -26.34 -48.24 -4.85
#